data_f346fdd370cda295ac8f7034bf37eff5
#
_entry.id   f346fdd370cda295ac8f7034bf37eff5
#
_cell.length_a   1.000
_cell.length_b   1.000
_cell.length_c   1.000
_cell.angle_alpha   90.00
_cell.angle_beta   90.00
_cell.angle_gamma   90.00
#
_symmetry.space_group_name_H-M   'P 1'
#
loop_
_entity.id
_entity.type
_entity.pdbx_description
1 polymer ?
#
loop_
_entity_poly.entity_id
_entity_poly.type
_entity_poly.pdbx_seq_one_letter_code
_entity_poly.pdbx_strand_id
1 'polypeptide(L)'
;LASDRVIHEHGTTTMSGTPDRAALEQQIELLKQQLAHTQKFTALGELVSTTTHEFNNVLMTIINYAKIGMRHKDEANRDKCFDKILAAANRAAKITGSILGIARNRSSGQEPTDLAQLLEDTLVLLEREMNKYRIVVEKRIQPSPPALVNGNQIQQVLLNLLINARQAMPHGGRVMVKLQHDPESNTVDVVVRDYGPGIPPDILPHIFDPFFTTKKGPDATGKGGTGLGLSTCKDIIEAHHGRIRVESTLGKGTSFTLKLPVAHPAAPIPPTAPLAAQPSSPSSAATM
;
A
#
# COMPACT_ATOMS: atom_id res chain seq x y z
N LEU A 1 81.32 -7.99 23.46
CA LEU A 1 80.22 -7.08 23.73
C LEU A 1 79.09 -7.40 22.74
N ALA A 2 78.08 -8.11 23.23
CA ALA A 2 76.94 -8.63 22.50
C ALA A 2 76.02 -7.50 22.14
N SER A 3 75.46 -7.57 20.95
CA SER A 3 74.42 -6.72 20.47
C SER A 3 73.24 -7.61 20.04
N ASP A 4 72.19 -7.65 20.91
CA ASP A 4 70.92 -8.35 20.66
C ASP A 4 70.14 -7.64 19.53
N ARG A 5 69.89 -8.39 18.48
CA ARG A 5 68.93 -8.01 17.44
C ARG A 5 67.55 -8.60 17.79
N VAL A 6 66.62 -7.77 18.18
CA VAL A 6 65.23 -8.09 18.27
C VAL A 6 64.66 -8.06 16.85
N ILE A 7 64.20 -9.22 16.35
CA ILE A 7 63.47 -9.36 15.08
C ILE A 7 61.99 -9.22 15.40
N HIS A 8 61.35 -8.12 14.95
CA HIS A 8 59.90 -8.00 14.93
C HIS A 8 59.34 -8.74 13.70
N GLU A 9 58.74 -9.88 13.91
CA GLU A 9 57.89 -10.52 12.91
C GLU A 9 56.58 -9.73 12.75
N HIS A 10 56.40 -9.11 11.59
CA HIS A 10 55.12 -8.58 11.17
C HIS A 10 54.24 -9.76 10.69
N GLY A 11 53.32 -10.16 11.55
CA GLY A 11 52.25 -11.06 11.18
C GLY A 11 51.34 -10.38 10.15
N THR A 12 51.44 -10.78 8.90
CA THR A 12 50.46 -10.49 7.85
C THR A 12 49.17 -11.26 8.14
N THR A 13 48.21 -10.55 8.74
CA THR A 13 46.84 -11.06 8.87
C THR A 13 46.23 -11.03 7.47
N THR A 14 46.24 -12.15 6.77
CA THR A 14 45.47 -12.37 5.54
C THR A 14 44.01 -12.44 5.94
N MET A 15 43.28 -11.33 5.80
CA MET A 15 41.81 -11.32 5.79
C MET A 15 41.33 -11.92 4.46
N SER A 16 41.31 -13.22 4.34
CA SER A 16 40.58 -13.94 3.29
C SER A 16 39.26 -14.42 3.92
N GLY A 17 38.30 -13.53 3.99
CA GLY A 17 36.92 -13.85 4.33
C GLY A 17 36.07 -13.50 3.13
N THR A 18 35.81 -14.46 2.25
CA THR A 18 34.60 -14.38 1.42
C THR A 18 33.42 -14.23 2.37
N PRO A 19 32.60 -13.19 2.24
CA PRO A 19 31.44 -13.03 3.11
C PRO A 19 30.58 -14.30 3.00
N ASP A 20 30.23 -14.86 4.15
CA ASP A 20 29.36 -16.02 4.23
C ASP A 20 28.09 -15.72 3.42
N ARG A 21 27.78 -16.56 2.47
CA ARG A 21 26.63 -16.40 1.57
C ARG A 21 25.35 -16.12 2.36
N ALA A 22 25.18 -16.78 3.51
CA ALA A 22 24.06 -16.56 4.40
C ALA A 22 24.04 -15.15 5.01
N ALA A 23 25.20 -14.60 5.38
CA ALA A 23 25.31 -13.23 5.88
C ALA A 23 24.99 -12.20 4.79
N LEU A 24 25.40 -12.47 3.55
CA LEU A 24 25.10 -11.61 2.40
C LEU A 24 23.59 -11.65 2.06
N GLU A 25 22.99 -12.82 2.10
CA GLU A 25 21.54 -13.00 1.89
C GLU A 25 20.72 -12.29 2.98
N GLN A 26 21.15 -12.35 4.26
CA GLN A 26 20.54 -11.59 5.35
C GLN A 26 20.67 -10.07 5.17
N GLN A 27 21.85 -9.62 4.73
CA GLN A 27 22.09 -8.20 4.51
C GLN A 27 21.27 -7.65 3.32
N ILE A 28 21.12 -8.44 2.27
CA ILE A 28 20.25 -8.12 1.13
C ILE A 28 18.78 -8.03 1.59
N GLU A 29 18.33 -8.95 2.42
CA GLU A 29 16.96 -8.93 2.93
C GLU A 29 16.69 -7.71 3.82
N LEU A 30 17.64 -7.38 4.70
CA LEU A 30 17.56 -6.18 5.53
C LEU A 30 17.53 -4.89 4.68
N LEU A 31 18.37 -4.81 3.65
CA LEU A 31 18.40 -3.67 2.74
C LEU A 31 17.12 -3.57 1.93
N LYS A 32 16.53 -4.68 1.50
CA LYS A 32 15.22 -4.70 0.83
C LYS A 32 14.11 -4.18 1.74
N GLN A 33 14.11 -4.58 3.02
CA GLN A 33 13.15 -4.09 4.01
C GLN A 33 13.30 -2.58 4.27
N GLN A 34 14.54 -2.09 4.41
CA GLN A 34 14.81 -0.66 4.56
C GLN A 34 14.41 0.12 3.31
N LEU A 35 14.66 -0.42 2.14
CA LEU A 35 14.28 0.19 0.87
C LEU A 35 12.76 0.26 0.72
N ALA A 36 12.03 -0.83 1.00
CA ALA A 36 10.58 -0.86 0.99
C ALA A 36 9.97 0.15 1.98
N HIS A 37 10.58 0.28 3.17
CA HIS A 37 10.19 1.27 4.18
C HIS A 37 10.42 2.71 3.67
N THR A 38 11.56 2.99 3.07
CA THR A 38 11.89 4.32 2.50
C THR A 38 10.95 4.66 1.33
N GLN A 39 10.60 3.70 0.48
CA GLN A 39 9.65 3.89 -0.61
C GLN A 39 8.25 4.20 -0.10
N LYS A 40 7.81 3.51 0.97
CA LYS A 40 6.56 3.81 1.66
C LYS A 40 6.51 5.27 2.11
N PHE A 41 7.61 5.79 2.66
CA PHE A 41 7.71 7.20 3.05
C PHE A 41 7.80 8.15 1.86
N THR A 42 8.40 7.75 0.75
CA THR A 42 8.44 8.57 -0.47
C THR A 42 7.06 8.71 -1.09
N ALA A 43 6.33 7.61 -1.26
CA ALA A 43 4.95 7.63 -1.71
C ALA A 43 4.04 8.39 -0.74
N LEU A 44 4.23 8.19 0.57
CA LEU A 44 3.54 8.93 1.62
C LEU A 44 3.92 10.42 1.59
N GLY A 45 5.16 10.77 1.32
CA GLY A 45 5.64 12.16 1.21
C GLY A 45 4.98 12.93 0.06
N GLU A 46 4.70 12.28 -1.07
CA GLU A 46 3.87 12.86 -2.14
C GLU A 46 2.44 13.11 -1.68
N LEU A 47 1.88 12.16 -0.95
CA LEU A 47 0.54 12.27 -0.40
C LEU A 47 0.45 13.24 0.78
N VAL A 48 1.45 13.30 1.67
CA VAL A 48 1.43 14.15 2.86
C VAL A 48 1.31 15.64 2.51
N SER A 49 2.03 16.12 1.51
CA SER A 49 1.89 17.51 1.08
C SER A 49 0.47 17.82 0.60
N THR A 50 -0.08 16.96 -0.25
CA THR A 50 -1.43 17.09 -0.79
C THR A 50 -2.48 16.88 0.30
N THR A 51 -2.27 15.91 1.17
CA THR A 51 -3.19 15.56 2.24
C THR A 51 -3.24 16.62 3.33
N THR A 52 -2.12 17.26 3.67
CA THR A 52 -2.09 18.38 4.61
C THR A 52 -2.92 19.56 4.08
N HIS A 53 -2.80 19.86 2.79
CA HIS A 53 -3.64 20.86 2.15
C HIS A 53 -5.11 20.47 2.13
N GLU A 54 -5.41 19.20 1.89
CA GLU A 54 -6.79 18.70 1.91
C GLU A 54 -7.41 18.72 3.30
N PHE A 55 -6.65 18.31 4.31
CA PHE A 55 -7.06 18.39 5.71
C PHE A 55 -7.38 19.84 6.11
N ASN A 56 -6.53 20.78 5.74
CA ASN A 56 -6.77 22.21 5.99
C ASN A 56 -8.04 22.71 5.26
N ASN A 57 -8.28 22.28 4.02
CA ASN A 57 -9.50 22.64 3.29
C ASN A 57 -10.77 22.09 3.93
N VAL A 58 -10.72 20.85 4.44
CA VAL A 58 -11.82 20.24 5.18
C VAL A 58 -12.09 21.02 6.46
N LEU A 59 -11.05 21.38 7.22
CA LEU A 59 -11.18 22.22 8.42
C LEU A 59 -11.77 23.59 8.08
N MET A 60 -11.30 24.23 7.01
CA MET A 60 -11.86 25.52 6.57
C MET A 60 -13.32 25.40 6.15
N THR A 61 -13.71 24.29 5.53
CA THR A 61 -15.12 24.00 5.18
C THR A 61 -15.96 23.91 6.45
N ILE A 62 -15.52 23.15 7.46
CA ILE A 62 -16.19 23.02 8.75
C ILE A 62 -16.35 24.40 9.42
N ILE A 63 -15.26 25.16 9.52
CA ILE A 63 -15.24 26.48 10.14
C ILE A 63 -16.19 27.46 9.41
N ASN A 64 -16.16 27.46 8.08
CA ASN A 64 -16.99 28.37 7.28
C ASN A 64 -18.48 28.04 7.44
N TYR A 65 -18.87 26.77 7.31
CA TYR A 65 -20.29 26.40 7.49
C TYR A 65 -20.74 26.54 8.93
N ALA A 66 -19.88 26.35 9.93
CA ALA A 66 -20.20 26.68 11.33
C ALA A 66 -20.50 28.17 11.51
N LYS A 67 -19.63 29.06 10.96
CA LYS A 67 -19.85 30.52 11.00
C LYS A 67 -21.12 30.95 10.25
N ILE A 68 -21.42 30.32 9.11
CA ILE A 68 -22.64 30.59 8.34
C ILE A 68 -23.85 30.13 9.13
N GLY A 69 -23.86 28.91 9.67
CA GLY A 69 -24.97 28.36 10.47
C GLY A 69 -25.27 29.18 11.72
N MET A 70 -24.23 29.72 12.38
CA MET A 70 -24.42 30.63 13.54
C MET A 70 -25.12 31.95 13.19
N ARG A 71 -25.03 32.42 11.94
CA ARG A 71 -25.68 33.66 11.48
C ARG A 71 -27.09 33.46 10.96
N HIS A 72 -27.44 32.23 10.54
CA HIS A 72 -28.78 31.93 10.07
C HIS A 72 -29.77 31.70 11.20
N LYS A 73 -30.90 32.40 11.16
CA LYS A 73 -32.02 32.22 12.10
C LYS A 73 -32.98 31.11 11.64
N ASP A 74 -32.98 30.81 10.38
CA ASP A 74 -33.82 29.81 9.76
C ASP A 74 -33.25 28.40 9.99
N GLU A 75 -34.09 27.49 10.50
CA GLU A 75 -33.73 26.12 10.85
C GLU A 75 -33.28 25.30 9.67
N ALA A 76 -33.99 25.37 8.54
CA ALA A 76 -33.68 24.62 7.34
C ALA A 76 -32.31 24.97 6.74
N ASN A 77 -31.88 26.24 6.86
CA ASN A 77 -30.55 26.68 6.43
C ASN A 77 -29.45 26.29 7.43
N ARG A 78 -29.78 26.24 8.73
CA ARG A 78 -28.84 25.71 9.74
C ARG A 78 -28.62 24.21 9.55
N ASP A 79 -29.67 23.44 9.28
CA ASP A 79 -29.56 21.99 9.03
C ASP A 79 -28.69 21.69 7.83
N LYS A 80 -28.84 22.42 6.73
CA LYS A 80 -27.94 22.32 5.56
C LYS A 80 -26.47 22.62 5.92
N CYS A 81 -26.23 23.57 6.85
CA CYS A 81 -24.88 23.84 7.32
C CYS A 81 -24.34 22.67 8.14
N PHE A 82 -25.14 22.08 9.01
CA PHE A 82 -24.75 20.89 9.79
C PHE A 82 -24.47 19.68 8.89
N ASP A 83 -25.29 19.44 7.87
CA ASP A 83 -25.02 18.39 6.89
C ASP A 83 -23.67 18.57 6.19
N LYS A 84 -23.33 19.79 5.80
CA LYS A 84 -22.04 20.11 5.19
C LYS A 84 -20.87 19.94 6.16
N ILE A 85 -21.04 20.30 7.43
CA ILE A 85 -20.06 20.09 8.49
C ILE A 85 -19.83 18.60 8.72
N LEU A 86 -20.91 17.82 8.84
CA LEU A 86 -20.85 16.38 9.07
C LEU A 86 -20.17 15.67 7.91
N ALA A 87 -20.54 16.01 6.67
CA ALA A 87 -19.91 15.46 5.47
C ALA A 87 -18.40 15.77 5.43
N ALA A 88 -18.01 17.00 5.76
CA ALA A 88 -16.61 17.40 5.83
C ALA A 88 -15.85 16.67 6.96
N ALA A 89 -16.44 16.56 8.15
CA ALA A 89 -15.85 15.83 9.27
C ALA A 89 -15.63 14.34 8.97
N ASN A 90 -16.62 13.69 8.34
CA ASN A 90 -16.52 12.30 7.89
C ASN A 90 -15.41 12.12 6.84
N ARG A 91 -15.24 13.10 5.93
CA ARG A 91 -14.13 13.10 4.97
C ARG A 91 -12.78 13.22 5.67
N ALA A 92 -12.63 14.11 6.66
CA ALA A 92 -11.41 14.24 7.46
C ALA A 92 -11.07 12.94 8.18
N ALA A 93 -12.05 12.26 8.77
CA ALA A 93 -11.87 10.98 9.45
C ALA A 93 -11.38 9.88 8.48
N LYS A 94 -11.94 9.82 7.26
CA LYS A 94 -11.47 8.88 6.21
C LYS A 94 -10.03 9.16 5.81
N ILE A 95 -9.67 10.42 5.54
CA ILE A 95 -8.30 10.82 5.18
C ILE A 95 -7.33 10.43 6.29
N THR A 96 -7.65 10.75 7.54
CA THR A 96 -6.78 10.46 8.70
C THR A 96 -6.65 8.94 8.92
N GLY A 97 -7.76 8.20 8.80
CA GLY A 97 -7.79 6.74 8.90
C GLY A 97 -6.90 6.07 7.87
N SER A 98 -6.97 6.52 6.62
CA SER A 98 -6.18 5.97 5.52
C SER A 98 -4.68 6.27 5.67
N ILE A 99 -4.30 7.49 6.09
CA ILE A 99 -2.89 7.83 6.37
C ILE A 99 -2.37 6.98 7.52
N LEU A 100 -3.16 6.86 8.59
CA LEU A 100 -2.77 6.07 9.76
C LEU A 100 -2.67 4.58 9.41
N GLY A 101 -3.52 4.07 8.51
CA GLY A 101 -3.45 2.72 7.95
C GLY A 101 -2.12 2.48 7.22
N ILE A 102 -1.71 3.41 6.35
CA ILE A 102 -0.44 3.33 5.63
C ILE A 102 0.76 3.42 6.62
N ALA A 103 0.66 4.28 7.65
CA ALA A 103 1.73 4.47 8.64
C ALA A 103 1.84 3.33 9.66
N ARG A 104 0.73 2.69 10.00
CA ARG A 104 0.69 1.60 10.99
C ARG A 104 0.99 0.26 10.33
N ASN A 105 2.14 -0.31 10.62
CA ASN A 105 2.46 -1.73 10.38
C ASN A 105 1.72 -2.64 11.38
N ARG A 106 0.39 -2.56 11.52
CA ARG A 106 -0.32 -3.24 12.61
C ARG A 106 -0.70 -4.69 12.35
N SER A 107 -0.60 -5.20 11.14
CA SER A 107 -0.68 -6.64 10.91
C SER A 107 0.39 -7.03 9.91
N SER A 108 1.35 -7.82 10.33
CA SER A 108 2.27 -8.52 9.43
C SER A 108 1.58 -9.72 8.76
N GLY A 109 0.28 -9.93 9.00
CA GLY A 109 -0.51 -11.03 8.51
C GLY A 109 -1.46 -10.65 7.37
N GLN A 110 -1.88 -11.67 6.63
CA GLN A 110 -2.97 -11.60 5.67
C GLN A 110 -4.28 -11.85 6.42
N GLU A 111 -5.32 -11.06 6.13
CA GLU A 111 -6.65 -11.16 6.72
C GLU A 111 -7.74 -11.01 5.65
N PRO A 112 -8.95 -11.54 5.87
CA PRO A 112 -10.06 -11.30 4.97
C PRO A 112 -10.34 -9.81 4.85
N THR A 113 -10.11 -9.24 3.66
CA THR A 113 -10.18 -7.80 3.39
C THR A 113 -11.20 -7.52 2.31
N ASP A 114 -12.09 -6.56 2.57
CA ASP A 114 -13.02 -6.03 1.56
C ASP A 114 -12.27 -5.09 0.60
N LEU A 115 -12.02 -5.58 -0.61
CA LEU A 115 -11.31 -4.80 -1.64
C LEU A 115 -12.15 -3.68 -2.23
N ALA A 116 -13.48 -3.75 -2.18
CA ALA A 116 -14.34 -2.65 -2.63
C ALA A 116 -14.18 -1.43 -1.72
N GLN A 117 -14.23 -1.65 -0.39
CA GLN A 117 -14.02 -0.59 0.58
C GLN A 117 -12.58 -0.04 0.50
N LEU A 118 -11.58 -0.91 0.36
CA LEU A 118 -10.17 -0.50 0.23
C LEU A 118 -9.93 0.37 -1.01
N LEU A 119 -10.56 0.03 -2.14
CA LEU A 119 -10.51 0.83 -3.37
C LEU A 119 -11.15 2.20 -3.17
N GLU A 120 -12.35 2.26 -2.56
CA GLU A 120 -13.01 3.53 -2.30
C GLU A 120 -12.18 4.43 -1.39
N ASP A 121 -11.63 3.90 -0.31
CA ASP A 121 -10.77 4.65 0.59
C ASP A 121 -9.50 5.17 -0.10
N THR A 122 -8.90 4.35 -0.98
CA THR A 122 -7.74 4.74 -1.78
C THR A 122 -8.08 5.85 -2.78
N LEU A 123 -9.22 5.76 -3.44
CA LEU A 123 -9.67 6.77 -4.40
C LEU A 123 -10.00 8.10 -3.72
N VAL A 124 -10.54 8.08 -2.51
CA VAL A 124 -10.76 9.30 -1.71
C VAL A 124 -9.44 10.04 -1.44
N LEU A 125 -8.34 9.31 -1.15
CA LEU A 125 -7.02 9.92 -0.94
C LEU A 125 -6.49 10.61 -2.19
N LEU A 126 -6.75 10.07 -3.36
CA LEU A 126 -6.22 10.57 -4.64
C LEU A 126 -7.18 11.52 -5.37
N GLU A 127 -8.41 11.72 -4.87
CA GLU A 127 -9.45 12.49 -5.54
C GLU A 127 -8.95 13.90 -5.96
N ARG A 128 -8.28 14.59 -5.04
CA ARG A 128 -7.76 15.93 -5.30
C ARG A 128 -6.63 15.92 -6.35
N GLU A 129 -5.72 14.95 -6.27
CA GLU A 129 -4.65 14.80 -7.25
C GLU A 129 -5.23 14.50 -8.64
N MET A 130 -6.20 13.60 -8.73
CA MET A 130 -6.89 13.29 -9.99
C MET A 130 -7.58 14.53 -10.55
N ASN A 131 -8.32 15.27 -9.72
CA ASN A 131 -9.00 16.50 -10.12
C ASN A 131 -8.00 17.60 -10.55
N LYS A 132 -6.88 17.78 -9.83
CA LYS A 132 -5.83 18.75 -10.16
C LYS A 132 -5.26 18.52 -11.56
N TYR A 133 -5.07 17.25 -11.92
CA TYR A 133 -4.57 16.86 -13.24
C TYR A 133 -5.67 16.55 -14.26
N ARG A 134 -6.93 16.93 -13.98
CA ARG A 134 -8.10 16.73 -14.86
C ARG A 134 -8.28 15.26 -15.29
N ILE A 135 -8.05 14.34 -14.37
CA ILE A 135 -8.25 12.92 -14.60
C ILE A 135 -9.60 12.49 -14.08
N VAL A 136 -10.42 11.95 -14.97
CA VAL A 136 -11.72 11.38 -14.62
C VAL A 136 -11.53 9.93 -14.20
N VAL A 137 -11.99 9.58 -12.99
CA VAL A 137 -11.96 8.20 -12.48
C VAL A 137 -13.30 7.53 -12.75
N GLU A 138 -13.30 6.50 -13.60
CA GLU A 138 -14.46 5.66 -13.88
C GLU A 138 -14.40 4.41 -13.00
N LYS A 139 -15.43 4.19 -12.17
CA LYS A 139 -15.53 3.05 -11.26
C LYS A 139 -16.46 1.99 -11.80
N ARG A 140 -16.03 0.73 -11.81
CA ARG A 140 -16.82 -0.46 -12.15
C ARG A 140 -16.65 -1.52 -11.07
N ILE A 141 -17.24 -1.28 -9.91
CA ILE A 141 -17.08 -2.13 -8.74
C ILE A 141 -18.26 -3.09 -8.69
N GLN A 142 -17.98 -4.37 -8.84
CA GLN A 142 -18.94 -5.45 -8.67
C GLN A 142 -18.81 -6.06 -7.26
N PRO A 143 -19.90 -6.58 -6.68
CA PRO A 143 -19.81 -7.33 -5.43
C PRO A 143 -18.82 -8.49 -5.56
N SER A 144 -17.94 -8.63 -4.58
CA SER A 144 -16.92 -9.67 -4.56
C SER A 144 -16.74 -10.19 -3.12
N PRO A 145 -16.34 -11.47 -2.95
CA PRO A 145 -15.96 -11.96 -1.64
C PRO A 145 -14.70 -11.22 -1.13
N PRO A 146 -14.42 -11.23 0.19
CA PRO A 146 -13.18 -10.72 0.72
C PRO A 146 -11.98 -11.46 0.14
N ALA A 147 -10.87 -10.76 -0.08
CA ALA A 147 -9.58 -11.35 -0.43
C ALA A 147 -8.73 -11.60 0.81
N LEU A 148 -7.92 -12.65 0.81
CA LEU A 148 -6.97 -12.94 1.91
C LEU A 148 -5.68 -12.16 1.69
N VAL A 149 -5.61 -10.95 2.24
CA VAL A 149 -4.52 -10.02 1.96
C VAL A 149 -4.19 -9.12 3.15
N ASN A 150 -3.00 -8.51 3.13
CA ASN A 150 -2.68 -7.36 3.97
C ASN A 150 -3.21 -6.08 3.30
N GLY A 151 -4.28 -5.51 3.81
CA GLY A 151 -4.95 -4.35 3.23
C GLY A 151 -4.02 -3.15 3.02
N ASN A 152 -3.06 -2.90 3.93
CA ASN A 152 -2.12 -1.80 3.81
C ASN A 152 -1.14 -1.97 2.64
N GLN A 153 -0.67 -3.20 2.41
CA GLN A 153 0.21 -3.51 1.28
C GLN A 153 -0.53 -3.42 -0.04
N ILE A 154 -1.78 -3.91 -0.10
CA ILE A 154 -2.60 -3.76 -1.31
C ILE A 154 -2.94 -2.30 -1.56
N GLN A 155 -3.23 -1.51 -0.54
CA GLN A 155 -3.43 -0.07 -0.68
C GLN A 155 -2.19 0.62 -1.26
N GLN A 156 -0.98 0.23 -0.84
CA GLN A 156 0.27 0.73 -1.42
C GLN A 156 0.39 0.38 -2.91
N VAL A 157 0.03 -0.84 -3.31
CA VAL A 157 0.00 -1.24 -4.73
C VAL A 157 -0.97 -0.36 -5.52
N LEU A 158 -2.19 -0.18 -5.02
CA LEU A 158 -3.21 0.66 -5.67
C LEU A 158 -2.76 2.11 -5.83
N LEU A 159 -2.16 2.70 -4.79
CA LEU A 159 -1.60 4.04 -4.84
C LEU A 159 -0.50 4.15 -5.91
N ASN A 160 0.43 3.21 -5.96
CA ASN A 160 1.50 3.20 -6.96
C ASN A 160 0.94 3.12 -8.40
N LEU A 161 -0.04 2.26 -8.65
CA LEU A 161 -0.65 2.13 -9.98
C LEU A 161 -1.44 3.36 -10.38
N LEU A 162 -2.24 3.94 -9.48
CA LEU A 162 -3.03 5.14 -9.73
C LEU A 162 -2.14 6.39 -9.94
N ILE A 163 -1.07 6.53 -9.16
CA ILE A 163 -0.08 7.60 -9.35
C ILE A 163 0.63 7.44 -10.70
N ASN A 164 1.02 6.23 -11.08
CA ASN A 164 1.62 5.97 -12.40
C ASN A 164 0.65 6.31 -13.53
N ALA A 165 -0.62 5.93 -13.42
CA ALA A 165 -1.66 6.28 -14.39
C ALA A 165 -1.80 7.82 -14.53
N ARG A 166 -1.83 8.56 -13.42
CA ARG A 166 -1.85 10.03 -13.42
C ARG A 166 -0.62 10.61 -14.12
N GLN A 167 0.56 10.09 -13.78
CA GLN A 167 1.82 10.59 -14.37
C GLN A 167 1.93 10.33 -15.87
N ALA A 168 1.30 9.26 -16.36
CA ALA A 168 1.22 8.97 -17.80
C ALA A 168 0.30 9.95 -18.56
N MET A 169 -0.56 10.69 -17.85
CA MET A 169 -1.54 11.62 -18.45
C MET A 169 -1.43 13.04 -17.86
N PRO A 170 -0.30 13.75 -18.08
CA PRO A 170 -0.03 15.05 -17.45
C PRO A 170 -1.01 16.16 -17.88
N HIS A 171 -1.65 16.03 -19.03
CA HIS A 171 -2.60 17.00 -19.58
C HIS A 171 -4.07 16.63 -19.31
N GLY A 172 -4.30 15.61 -18.50
CA GLY A 172 -5.63 15.08 -18.21
C GLY A 172 -5.92 13.80 -18.97
N GLY A 173 -7.00 13.13 -18.58
CA GLY A 173 -7.39 11.86 -19.19
C GLY A 173 -8.41 11.12 -18.36
N ARG A 174 -8.43 9.80 -18.53
CA ARG A 174 -9.35 8.90 -17.83
C ARG A 174 -8.59 7.71 -17.25
N VAL A 175 -8.98 7.33 -16.04
CA VAL A 175 -8.56 6.08 -15.40
C VAL A 175 -9.82 5.26 -15.10
N MET A 176 -9.85 4.00 -15.50
CA MET A 176 -10.91 3.06 -15.12
C MET A 176 -10.37 2.15 -14.01
N VAL A 177 -11.13 2.04 -12.94
CA VAL A 177 -10.89 1.07 -11.85
C VAL A 177 -12.03 0.08 -11.86
N LYS A 178 -11.71 -1.21 -12.01
CA LYS A 178 -12.70 -2.30 -12.03
C LYS A 178 -12.37 -3.30 -10.92
N LEU A 179 -13.41 -3.76 -10.22
CA LEU A 179 -13.35 -4.87 -9.27
C LEU A 179 -14.36 -5.93 -9.72
N GLN A 180 -13.92 -7.18 -9.77
CA GLN A 180 -14.79 -8.32 -10.10
C GLN A 180 -14.29 -9.58 -9.41
N HIS A 181 -15.21 -10.51 -9.15
CA HIS A 181 -14.87 -11.88 -8.75
C HIS A 181 -14.73 -12.75 -10.00
N ASP A 182 -13.67 -13.54 -10.05
CA ASP A 182 -13.45 -14.59 -11.04
C ASP A 182 -13.63 -15.96 -10.36
N PRO A 183 -14.81 -16.61 -10.52
CA PRO A 183 -15.07 -17.89 -9.86
C PRO A 183 -14.19 -19.03 -10.39
N GLU A 184 -13.77 -18.98 -11.65
CA GLU A 184 -12.97 -20.05 -12.26
C GLU A 184 -11.57 -20.11 -11.65
N SER A 185 -10.93 -18.96 -11.45
CA SER A 185 -9.61 -18.87 -10.80
C SER A 185 -9.69 -18.69 -9.29
N ASN A 186 -10.90 -18.58 -8.72
CA ASN A 186 -11.16 -18.29 -7.31
C ASN A 186 -10.38 -17.05 -6.83
N THR A 187 -10.42 -15.98 -7.64
CA THR A 187 -9.71 -14.73 -7.36
C THR A 187 -10.65 -13.54 -7.37
N VAL A 188 -10.27 -12.52 -6.62
CA VAL A 188 -10.83 -11.18 -6.78
C VAL A 188 -9.87 -10.38 -7.63
N ASP A 189 -10.37 -9.92 -8.77
CA ASP A 189 -9.58 -9.21 -9.77
C ASP A 189 -9.78 -7.70 -9.64
N VAL A 190 -8.68 -6.97 -9.45
CA VAL A 190 -8.65 -5.51 -9.48
C VAL A 190 -7.95 -5.06 -10.74
N VAL A 191 -8.62 -4.25 -11.55
CA VAL A 191 -8.06 -3.68 -12.78
C VAL A 191 -7.92 -2.18 -12.64
N VAL A 192 -6.72 -1.67 -12.90
CA VAL A 192 -6.43 -0.24 -13.03
C VAL A 192 -5.98 0.01 -14.47
N ARG A 193 -6.80 0.75 -15.23
CA ARG A 193 -6.53 1.08 -16.64
C ARG A 193 -6.43 2.58 -16.84
N ASP A 194 -5.32 3.05 -17.34
CA ASP A 194 -5.19 4.38 -17.89
C ASP A 194 -5.47 4.39 -19.41
N TYR A 195 -5.83 5.55 -19.92
CA TYR A 195 -6.01 5.81 -21.35
C TYR A 195 -4.94 6.79 -21.85
N GLY A 196 -3.72 6.63 -21.31
CA GLY A 196 -2.56 7.42 -21.65
C GLY A 196 -1.85 6.95 -22.94
N PRO A 197 -0.57 7.30 -23.11
CA PRO A 197 0.20 6.98 -24.31
C PRO A 197 0.52 5.49 -24.45
N GLY A 198 0.34 4.68 -23.39
CA GLY A 198 0.75 3.29 -23.38
C GLY A 198 2.27 3.12 -23.20
N ILE A 199 2.70 1.87 -23.15
CA ILE A 199 4.09 1.46 -22.95
C ILE A 199 4.58 0.80 -24.23
N PRO A 200 5.75 1.19 -24.76
CA PRO A 200 6.36 0.55 -25.91
C PRO A 200 6.64 -0.95 -25.67
N PRO A 201 6.46 -1.81 -26.69
CA PRO A 201 6.62 -3.26 -26.55
C PRO A 201 8.03 -3.69 -26.12
N ASP A 202 9.05 -2.95 -26.52
CA ASP A 202 10.46 -3.19 -26.19
C ASP A 202 10.79 -3.02 -24.71
N ILE A 203 10.09 -2.10 -24.01
CA ILE A 203 10.31 -1.86 -22.58
C ILE A 203 9.30 -2.59 -21.68
N LEU A 204 8.18 -3.07 -22.24
CA LEU A 204 7.13 -3.75 -21.47
C LEU A 204 7.64 -4.95 -20.65
N PRO A 205 8.59 -5.79 -21.11
CA PRO A 205 9.16 -6.87 -20.31
C PRO A 205 9.94 -6.39 -19.08
N HIS A 206 10.46 -5.16 -19.12
CA HIS A 206 11.39 -4.62 -18.12
C HIS A 206 10.71 -3.72 -17.06
N ILE A 207 9.41 -3.42 -17.19
CA ILE A 207 8.75 -2.46 -16.30
C ILE A 207 8.68 -2.89 -14.83
N PHE A 208 8.84 -4.19 -14.57
CA PHE A 208 8.92 -4.75 -13.22
C PHE A 208 10.36 -4.95 -12.72
N ASP A 209 11.37 -4.65 -13.54
CA ASP A 209 12.76 -4.75 -13.11
C ASP A 209 13.05 -3.65 -12.09
N PRO A 210 13.73 -3.96 -10.97
CA PRO A 210 14.12 -2.96 -9.99
C PRO A 210 14.96 -1.85 -10.63
N PHE A 211 14.69 -0.60 -10.25
CA PHE A 211 15.34 0.62 -10.75
C PHE A 211 15.05 0.97 -12.21
N PHE A 212 14.23 0.19 -12.91
CA PHE A 212 13.83 0.51 -14.26
C PHE A 212 12.87 1.72 -14.28
N THR A 213 13.22 2.75 -15.01
CA THR A 213 12.39 3.95 -15.19
C THR A 213 12.63 4.58 -16.55
N THR A 214 11.56 5.01 -17.20
CA THR A 214 11.61 5.82 -18.41
C THR A 214 11.60 7.32 -18.13
N LYS A 215 11.45 7.72 -16.86
CA LYS A 215 11.40 9.12 -16.43
C LYS A 215 12.81 9.66 -16.32
N LYS A 216 13.17 10.61 -17.18
CA LYS A 216 14.47 11.29 -17.18
C LYS A 216 14.47 12.43 -16.15
N GLY A 217 15.11 12.20 -14.99
CA GLY A 217 15.34 13.22 -13.98
C GLY A 217 14.11 13.57 -13.11
N PRO A 218 14.29 14.51 -12.16
CA PRO A 218 13.20 15.03 -11.34
C PRO A 218 12.22 15.82 -12.21
N ASP A 219 10.91 15.64 -11.95
CA ASP A 219 9.86 16.46 -12.53
C ASP A 219 9.93 17.91 -11.99
N ALA A 220 9.01 18.79 -12.45
CA ALA A 220 8.93 20.19 -12.00
C ALA A 220 8.73 20.34 -10.47
N THR A 221 8.47 19.25 -9.76
CA THR A 221 8.34 19.19 -8.29
C THR A 221 9.58 18.62 -7.60
N GLY A 222 10.67 18.37 -8.36
CA GLY A 222 11.91 17.79 -7.84
C GLY A 222 11.88 16.28 -7.65
N LYS A 223 10.86 15.58 -8.16
CA LYS A 223 10.62 14.15 -7.95
C LYS A 223 10.87 13.35 -9.21
N GLY A 224 11.90 12.51 -9.20
CA GLY A 224 12.20 11.53 -10.24
C GLY A 224 11.52 10.19 -9.97
N GLY A 225 11.29 9.41 -11.01
CA GLY A 225 10.87 8.01 -10.84
C GLY A 225 12.03 7.18 -10.27
N THR A 226 11.88 6.58 -9.08
CA THR A 226 12.89 5.72 -8.45
C THR A 226 13.07 4.38 -9.19
N GLY A 227 12.15 4.04 -10.09
CA GLY A 227 12.14 2.75 -10.78
C GLY A 227 11.78 1.55 -9.89
N LEU A 228 11.31 1.79 -8.67
CA LEU A 228 11.04 0.76 -7.69
C LEU A 228 9.54 0.51 -7.43
N GLY A 229 8.68 1.42 -7.90
CA GLY A 229 7.24 1.34 -7.61
C GLY A 229 6.58 0.09 -8.17
N LEU A 230 6.85 -0.27 -9.43
CA LEU A 230 6.24 -1.44 -10.08
C LEU A 230 6.88 -2.76 -9.62
N SER A 231 8.19 -2.81 -9.37
CA SER A 231 8.84 -3.99 -8.79
C SER A 231 8.27 -4.30 -7.40
N THR A 232 8.13 -3.28 -6.54
CA THR A 232 7.46 -3.44 -5.24
C THR A 232 6.01 -3.90 -5.37
N CYS A 233 5.26 -3.42 -6.38
CA CYS A 233 3.89 -3.93 -6.63
C CYS A 233 3.91 -5.43 -6.92
N LYS A 234 4.83 -5.89 -7.76
CA LYS A 234 4.99 -7.31 -8.09
C LYS A 234 5.34 -8.13 -6.85
N ASP A 235 6.34 -7.71 -6.08
CA ASP A 235 6.78 -8.41 -4.86
C ASP A 235 5.62 -8.53 -3.83
N ILE A 236 4.86 -7.44 -3.62
CA ILE A 236 3.71 -7.46 -2.73
C ILE A 236 2.65 -8.45 -3.23
N ILE A 237 2.27 -8.40 -4.49
CA ILE A 237 1.21 -9.26 -5.04
C ILE A 237 1.64 -10.74 -5.00
N GLU A 238 2.89 -11.05 -5.33
CA GLU A 238 3.43 -12.41 -5.25
C GLU A 238 3.49 -12.92 -3.79
N ALA A 239 3.86 -12.07 -2.82
CA ALA A 239 3.82 -12.41 -1.39
C ALA A 239 2.40 -12.71 -0.87
N HIS A 240 1.37 -12.24 -1.57
CA HIS A 240 -0.04 -12.56 -1.31
C HIS A 240 -0.57 -13.74 -2.14
N HIS A 241 0.33 -14.55 -2.72
CA HIS A 241 -0.03 -15.65 -3.62
C HIS A 241 -0.92 -15.22 -4.79
N GLY A 242 -0.87 -13.92 -5.12
CA GLY A 242 -1.58 -13.30 -6.23
C GLY A 242 -0.74 -13.27 -7.51
N ARG A 243 -1.29 -12.61 -8.52
CA ARG A 243 -0.61 -12.37 -9.79
C ARG A 243 -0.91 -10.98 -10.31
N ILE A 244 0.14 -10.27 -10.75
CA ILE A 244 -0.01 -9.01 -11.48
C ILE A 244 0.23 -9.25 -12.97
N ARG A 245 -0.65 -8.70 -13.81
CA ARG A 245 -0.52 -8.72 -15.27
C ARG A 245 -0.57 -7.31 -15.81
N VAL A 246 0.10 -7.06 -16.91
CA VAL A 246 0.09 -5.79 -17.62
C VAL A 246 -0.25 -6.02 -19.09
N GLU A 247 -1.12 -5.19 -19.61
CA GLU A 247 -1.44 -5.12 -21.03
C GLU A 247 -1.33 -3.66 -21.44
N SER A 248 -0.56 -3.37 -22.49
CA SER A 248 -0.38 -2.02 -22.98
C SER A 248 -0.31 -2.00 -24.49
N THR A 249 -0.87 -0.94 -25.06
CA THR A 249 -0.81 -0.66 -26.48
C THR A 249 -0.52 0.82 -26.67
N LEU A 250 0.47 1.16 -27.47
CA LEU A 250 0.79 2.56 -27.78
C LEU A 250 -0.44 3.31 -28.29
N GLY A 251 -0.69 4.47 -27.72
CA GLY A 251 -1.84 5.33 -28.02
C GLY A 251 -3.18 4.87 -27.48
N LYS A 252 -3.26 3.69 -26.79
CA LYS A 252 -4.50 3.16 -26.19
C LYS A 252 -4.45 3.04 -24.68
N GLY A 253 -3.28 3.27 -24.06
CA GLY A 253 -3.06 3.22 -22.62
C GLY A 253 -2.58 1.88 -22.09
N THR A 254 -2.55 1.77 -20.76
CA THR A 254 -2.03 0.61 -20.03
C THR A 254 -3.06 0.09 -19.05
N SER A 255 -3.16 -1.23 -18.92
CA SER A 255 -4.05 -1.91 -17.99
C SER A 255 -3.23 -2.84 -17.09
N PHE A 256 -3.30 -2.62 -15.79
CA PHE A 256 -2.76 -3.54 -14.77
C PHE A 256 -3.91 -4.33 -14.17
N THR A 257 -3.76 -5.65 -14.12
CA THR A 257 -4.73 -6.56 -13.49
C THR A 257 -4.05 -7.28 -12.33
N LEU A 258 -4.60 -7.09 -11.13
CA LEU A 258 -4.20 -7.79 -9.91
C LEU A 258 -5.19 -8.92 -9.67
N LYS A 259 -4.70 -10.16 -9.59
CA LYS A 259 -5.49 -11.32 -9.19
C LYS A 259 -5.11 -11.71 -7.77
N LEU A 260 -6.04 -11.63 -6.84
CA LEU A 260 -5.82 -11.88 -5.42
C LEU A 260 -6.68 -13.05 -4.96
N PRO A 261 -6.18 -13.96 -4.12
CA PRO A 261 -6.94 -15.14 -3.67
C PRO A 261 -8.13 -14.72 -2.81
N VAL A 262 -9.27 -15.37 -3.03
CA VAL A 262 -10.44 -15.24 -2.16
C VAL A 262 -10.10 -15.76 -0.76
N ALA A 263 -10.52 -15.04 0.27
CA ALA A 263 -10.44 -15.53 1.63
C ALA A 263 -11.40 -16.70 1.79
N HIS A 264 -10.88 -17.89 2.06
CA HIS A 264 -11.74 -19.00 2.46
C HIS A 264 -12.29 -18.72 3.85
N PRO A 265 -13.58 -18.99 4.10
CA PRO A 265 -14.08 -18.99 5.47
C PRO A 265 -13.19 -19.96 6.28
N ALA A 266 -12.61 -19.46 7.38
CA ALA A 266 -11.85 -20.33 8.28
C ALA A 266 -12.73 -21.55 8.62
N ALA A 267 -12.21 -22.75 8.42
CA ALA A 267 -12.91 -23.94 8.87
C ALA A 267 -13.26 -23.74 10.35
N PRO A 268 -14.51 -24.04 10.78
CA PRO A 268 -14.89 -23.85 12.17
C PRO A 268 -13.87 -24.58 13.06
N ILE A 269 -13.27 -23.84 13.98
CA ILE A 269 -12.35 -24.43 14.96
C ILE A 269 -13.13 -25.55 15.64
N PRO A 270 -12.68 -26.81 15.57
CA PRO A 270 -13.39 -27.88 16.27
C PRO A 270 -13.48 -27.49 17.75
N PRO A 271 -14.65 -27.69 18.40
CA PRO A 271 -14.80 -27.31 19.80
C PRO A 271 -13.68 -27.98 20.60
N THR A 272 -12.91 -27.15 21.30
CA THR A 272 -11.84 -27.59 22.17
C THR A 272 -12.47 -28.63 23.14
N ALA A 273 -12.03 -29.86 23.04
CA ALA A 273 -12.52 -30.92 23.96
C ALA A 273 -12.30 -30.41 25.39
N PRO A 274 -13.30 -30.56 26.28
CA PRO A 274 -13.13 -30.12 27.66
C PRO A 274 -11.94 -30.86 28.27
N LEU A 275 -11.04 -30.09 28.85
CA LEU A 275 -9.85 -30.56 29.54
C LEU A 275 -10.32 -31.58 30.57
N ALA A 276 -9.99 -32.88 30.37
CA ALA A 276 -10.35 -33.94 31.29
C ALA A 276 -9.79 -33.58 32.67
N ALA A 277 -10.69 -33.49 33.65
CA ALA A 277 -10.33 -33.22 35.03
C ALA A 277 -9.31 -34.29 35.50
N GLN A 278 -8.15 -33.83 35.91
CA GLN A 278 -7.15 -34.71 36.53
C GLN A 278 -7.71 -35.26 37.84
N PRO A 279 -7.59 -36.58 38.10
CA PRO A 279 -8.04 -37.14 39.36
C PRO A 279 -7.17 -36.61 40.50
N SER A 280 -7.83 -36.04 41.51
CA SER A 280 -7.22 -35.60 42.74
C SER A 280 -6.54 -36.80 43.46
N SER A 281 -5.25 -36.65 43.74
CA SER A 281 -4.47 -37.60 44.53
C SER A 281 -5.07 -37.77 45.93
N PRO A 282 -5.13 -38.98 46.50
CA PRO A 282 -5.63 -39.16 47.84
C PRO A 282 -4.63 -38.68 48.89
N SER A 283 -5.11 -37.78 49.77
CA SER A 283 -4.40 -37.32 50.95
C SER A 283 -4.12 -38.53 51.90
N SER A 284 -2.84 -38.85 52.09
CA SER A 284 -2.37 -39.78 53.12
C SER A 284 -2.52 -39.11 54.48
N ALA A 285 -3.54 -39.54 55.23
CA ALA A 285 -3.61 -39.31 56.64
C ALA A 285 -2.70 -40.38 57.35
N ALA A 286 -1.61 -39.90 57.92
CA ALA A 286 -0.82 -40.71 58.86
C ALA A 286 -1.12 -40.29 60.28
N THR A 287 -1.57 -41.24 61.04
CA THR A 287 -1.78 -41.31 62.48
C THR A 287 -0.47 -41.12 63.24
N MET A 288 -0.42 -40.30 64.21
CA MET A 288 -0.05 -40.44 65.64
C MET A 288 0.18 -39.00 66.21
#